data_8f268681160c493a4294df1cba6a86ba
#
_entry.id   8f268681160c493a4294df1cba6a86ba
#
_cell.length_a   1.000
_cell.length_b   1.000
_cell.length_c   1.000
_cell.angle_alpha   90.00
_cell.angle_beta   90.00
_cell.angle_gamma   90.00
#
_symmetry.space_group_name_H-M   'P 1'
#
loop_
_entity.id
_entity.type
_entity.pdbx_description
1 polymer ?
#
loop_
_entity_poly.entity_id
_entity_poly.type
_entity_poly.pdbx_seq_one_letter_code
_entity_poly.pdbx_strand_id
1 'polypeptide(L)'
;MKSIKYGLAALFSLQLATTAVAAPTGQDLGANWCSDVKMHFYAGGPEAGGFAGIVAAGAMNAIRDTGADAEILYSEWDFEKMVRQLRESIGLGVDAIAMMGHPGDDALMPLAKQAAAAGIIMTYQNVDPGKVRAKFGGGYVGANLATQGRALAKEAIRQFDLKSGDHAIVMVPVGDYARAQREDGARIIFEEHGMTVTVVDGETNYASDPNLTIPVFGAALNANPGTKVIVHNGSDVMNVAEGIAKAAGYGPNEILQIGFDTSPQIMSAFEKGYVHLTSDQQPFLQGYLPVLSLCQTAVLGTGAINQDTGAGFVDVNNYKSVKSLADAGLR
;
A
#
# COMPACT_ATOMS: atom_id res chain seq x y z
N MET A 1 -76.02 -65.32 -0.89
CA MET A 1 -75.54 -64.37 0.08
C MET A 1 -74.02 -64.50 0.15
N LYS A 2 -73.26 -63.56 -0.48
CA LYS A 2 -71.80 -63.59 -0.49
C LYS A 2 -71.31 -62.41 0.40
N SER A 3 -70.61 -62.73 1.47
CA SER A 3 -70.00 -61.79 2.37
C SER A 3 -68.67 -61.23 1.80
N ILE A 4 -68.63 -59.98 1.67
CA ILE A 4 -67.39 -59.23 1.25
C ILE A 4 -66.60 -58.88 2.52
N LYS A 5 -65.35 -59.42 2.59
CA LYS A 5 -64.39 -59.02 3.65
C LYS A 5 -63.59 -57.83 3.18
N TYR A 6 -63.68 -56.71 3.91
CA TYR A 6 -62.83 -55.60 3.72
C TYR A 6 -61.46 -55.78 4.43
N GLY A 7 -60.37 -55.82 3.68
CA GLY A 7 -59.04 -55.84 4.23
C GLY A 7 -58.61 -54.44 4.55
N LEU A 8 -58.17 -54.17 5.78
CA LEU A 8 -57.59 -52.93 6.23
C LEU A 8 -56.11 -52.89 5.78
N ALA A 9 -55.78 -52.00 4.86
CA ALA A 9 -54.38 -51.70 4.50
C ALA A 9 -53.82 -50.73 5.48
N ALA A 10 -52.85 -51.11 6.31
CA ALA A 10 -52.07 -50.18 7.19
C ALA A 10 -50.98 -49.51 6.38
N LEU A 11 -51.17 -48.26 6.20
CA LEU A 11 -50.10 -47.36 5.64
C LEU A 11 -49.03 -47.12 6.72
N PHE A 12 -47.86 -47.73 6.56
CA PHE A 12 -46.66 -47.39 7.31
C PHE A 12 -46.05 -46.13 6.69
N SER A 13 -46.20 -45.00 7.34
CA SER A 13 -45.46 -43.77 7.01
C SER A 13 -44.04 -43.88 7.55
N LEU A 14 -43.09 -44.09 6.64
CA LEU A 14 -41.66 -44.02 6.94
C LEU A 14 -41.28 -42.55 7.15
N GLN A 15 -41.15 -42.08 8.40
CA GLN A 15 -40.58 -40.78 8.71
C GLN A 15 -39.05 -40.89 8.55
N LEU A 16 -38.55 -40.34 7.45
CA LEU A 16 -37.12 -40.06 7.31
C LEU A 16 -36.75 -38.95 8.30
N ALA A 17 -36.17 -39.34 9.44
CA ALA A 17 -35.50 -38.38 10.32
C ALA A 17 -34.23 -37.83 9.60
N THR A 18 -34.34 -36.67 9.00
CA THR A 18 -33.17 -35.92 8.56
C THR A 18 -32.43 -35.44 9.80
N THR A 19 -31.36 -36.13 10.19
CA THR A 19 -30.41 -35.63 11.15
C THR A 19 -29.73 -34.39 10.50
N ALA A 20 -30.14 -33.20 10.89
CA ALA A 20 -29.41 -32.00 10.56
C ALA A 20 -28.02 -32.12 11.22
N VAL A 21 -26.98 -32.34 10.42
CA VAL A 21 -25.61 -32.24 10.87
C VAL A 21 -25.42 -30.74 11.21
N ALA A 22 -25.33 -30.43 12.50
CA ALA A 22 -24.98 -29.08 12.93
C ALA A 22 -23.66 -28.71 12.28
N ALA A 23 -23.64 -27.54 11.63
CA ALA A 23 -22.37 -27.00 11.13
C ALA A 23 -21.39 -26.86 12.31
N PRO A 24 -20.09 -27.18 12.12
CA PRO A 24 -19.12 -27.04 13.19
C PRO A 24 -19.15 -25.57 13.65
N THR A 25 -19.44 -25.38 14.92
CA THR A 25 -19.32 -24.05 15.55
C THR A 25 -17.83 -23.75 15.63
N GLY A 26 -17.35 -22.76 14.82
CA GLY A 26 -15.97 -22.28 14.91
C GLY A 26 -15.67 -21.84 16.35
N GLN A 27 -14.52 -22.24 16.87
CA GLN A 27 -14.07 -21.76 18.18
C GLN A 27 -13.75 -20.26 18.06
N ASP A 28 -14.32 -19.45 18.95
CA ASP A 28 -13.95 -18.03 19.07
C ASP A 28 -12.52 -17.94 19.61
N LEU A 29 -11.65 -17.23 18.90
CA LEU A 29 -10.27 -17.00 19.33
C LEU A 29 -10.18 -15.97 20.46
N GLY A 30 -11.24 -15.17 20.68
CA GLY A 30 -11.27 -14.07 21.64
C GLY A 30 -10.57 -12.80 21.13
N ALA A 31 -10.72 -11.70 21.86
CA ALA A 31 -10.23 -10.39 21.46
C ALA A 31 -8.69 -10.23 21.45
N ASN A 32 -7.99 -11.04 22.27
CA ASN A 32 -6.52 -10.95 22.46
C ASN A 32 -5.82 -12.23 22.00
N TRP A 33 -6.27 -12.80 20.89
CA TRP A 33 -5.79 -14.11 20.42
C TRP A 33 -4.32 -14.11 19.95
N CYS A 34 -3.70 -12.93 19.81
CA CYS A 34 -2.31 -12.75 19.41
C CYS A 34 -1.43 -12.12 20.50
N SER A 35 -1.90 -12.04 21.76
CA SER A 35 -1.21 -11.31 22.84
C SER A 35 0.15 -11.91 23.23
N ASP A 36 0.40 -13.17 22.94
CA ASP A 36 1.67 -13.83 23.25
C ASP A 36 2.72 -13.68 22.14
N VAL A 37 2.39 -12.96 21.04
CA VAL A 37 3.29 -12.72 19.92
C VAL A 37 3.88 -11.32 20.02
N LYS A 38 5.19 -11.26 20.33
CA LYS A 38 5.95 -10.00 20.32
C LYS A 38 6.41 -9.68 18.92
N MET A 39 6.08 -8.49 18.41
CA MET A 39 6.43 -8.12 17.07
C MET A 39 6.96 -6.69 16.96
N HIS A 40 7.80 -6.47 15.94
CA HIS A 40 8.19 -5.14 15.49
C HIS A 40 7.58 -4.87 14.13
N PHE A 41 6.92 -3.73 14.03
CA PHE A 41 6.29 -3.26 12.79
C PHE A 41 7.02 -2.00 12.28
N TYR A 42 7.49 -2.02 11.05
CA TYR A 42 8.21 -0.90 10.43
C TYR A 42 7.25 -0.05 9.59
N ALA A 43 6.95 1.16 10.05
CA ALA A 43 6.12 2.12 9.30
C ALA A 43 6.89 2.81 8.17
N GLY A 44 8.22 2.75 8.19
CA GLY A 44 9.12 3.21 7.13
C GLY A 44 9.52 4.68 7.24
N GLY A 45 8.59 5.59 7.07
CA GLY A 45 8.85 7.03 7.08
C GLY A 45 8.90 7.67 8.46
N PRO A 46 8.79 9.01 8.52
CA PRO A 46 8.64 9.76 9.77
C PRO A 46 7.26 9.51 10.40
N GLU A 47 7.18 9.60 11.73
CA GLU A 47 5.93 9.40 12.47
C GLU A 47 4.81 10.35 12.02
N ALA A 48 5.15 11.60 11.69
CA ALA A 48 4.21 12.59 11.18
C ALA A 48 4.06 12.56 9.65
N GLY A 49 4.67 11.59 8.95
CA GLY A 49 4.60 11.46 7.50
C GLY A 49 3.23 11.01 7.02
N GLY A 50 2.76 11.54 5.90
CA GLY A 50 1.43 11.24 5.36
C GLY A 50 1.24 9.75 5.12
N PHE A 51 2.10 9.12 4.32
CA PHE A 51 2.04 7.68 4.05
C PHE A 51 2.33 6.83 5.29
N ALA A 52 3.45 7.09 5.98
CA ALA A 52 3.86 6.31 7.15
C ALA A 52 2.85 6.40 8.29
N GLY A 53 2.21 7.55 8.50
CA GLY A 53 1.15 7.74 9.48
C GLY A 53 -0.08 6.89 9.20
N ILE A 54 -0.50 6.79 7.92
CA ILE A 54 -1.65 5.94 7.53
C ILE A 54 -1.31 4.45 7.68
N VAL A 55 -0.09 4.04 7.29
CA VAL A 55 0.41 2.67 7.50
C VAL A 55 0.42 2.33 8.99
N ALA A 56 0.97 3.22 9.83
CA ALA A 56 0.98 3.04 11.28
C ALA A 56 -0.44 2.95 11.86
N ALA A 57 -1.38 3.78 11.39
CA ALA A 57 -2.78 3.71 11.79
C ALA A 57 -3.39 2.33 11.46
N GLY A 58 -3.10 1.78 10.29
CA GLY A 58 -3.48 0.42 9.92
C GLY A 58 -2.94 -0.62 10.89
N ALA A 59 -1.64 -0.57 11.19
CA ALA A 59 -0.99 -1.47 12.13
C ALA A 59 -1.59 -1.34 13.55
N MET A 60 -1.79 -0.12 14.06
CA MET A 60 -2.41 0.11 15.37
C MET A 60 -3.82 -0.47 15.46
N ASN A 61 -4.61 -0.37 14.38
CA ASN A 61 -5.94 -0.97 14.35
C ASN A 61 -5.86 -2.50 14.40
N ALA A 62 -4.95 -3.12 13.63
CA ALA A 62 -4.75 -4.58 13.67
C ALA A 62 -4.22 -5.06 15.04
N ILE A 63 -3.29 -4.32 15.66
CA ILE A 63 -2.80 -4.58 17.03
C ILE A 63 -3.96 -4.58 18.01
N ARG A 64 -4.83 -3.55 17.96
CA ARG A 64 -6.03 -3.49 18.82
C ARG A 64 -6.98 -4.66 18.59
N ASP A 65 -7.21 -5.02 17.32
CA ASP A 65 -8.19 -6.05 16.95
C ASP A 65 -7.69 -7.48 17.24
N THR A 66 -6.37 -7.68 17.31
CA THR A 66 -5.73 -8.99 17.58
C THR A 66 -5.18 -9.12 19.00
N GLY A 67 -4.96 -7.99 19.68
CA GLY A 67 -4.28 -7.93 20.98
C GLY A 67 -2.77 -8.17 20.93
N ALA A 68 -2.14 -8.10 19.74
CA ALA A 68 -0.69 -8.34 19.59
C ALA A 68 0.16 -7.39 20.44
N ASP A 69 1.28 -7.91 20.98
CA ASP A 69 2.31 -7.10 21.66
C ASP A 69 3.28 -6.56 20.60
N ALA A 70 3.05 -5.33 20.14
CA ALA A 70 3.76 -4.79 18.99
C ALA A 70 4.33 -3.39 19.23
N GLU A 71 5.58 -3.19 18.80
CA GLU A 71 6.25 -1.89 18.72
C GLU A 71 6.26 -1.40 17.27
N ILE A 72 5.86 -0.13 17.06
CA ILE A 72 5.91 0.53 15.74
C ILE A 72 7.18 1.34 15.65
N LEU A 73 7.99 1.05 14.61
CA LEU A 73 9.29 1.68 14.37
C LEU A 73 9.22 2.60 13.16
N TYR A 74 9.78 3.80 13.32
CA TYR A 74 9.89 4.80 12.27
C TYR A 74 11.35 4.96 11.85
N SER A 75 11.61 5.02 10.55
CA SER A 75 12.95 4.99 9.98
C SER A 75 13.31 6.21 9.13
N GLU A 76 12.45 7.22 9.05
CA GLU A 76 12.65 8.47 8.27
C GLU A 76 12.98 8.22 6.78
N TRP A 77 12.56 7.09 6.22
CA TRP A 77 12.96 6.58 4.90
C TRP A 77 14.49 6.37 4.76
N ASP A 78 15.23 6.34 5.88
CA ASP A 78 16.66 6.01 5.91
C ASP A 78 16.85 4.48 5.89
N PHE A 79 17.34 3.96 4.77
CA PHE A 79 17.51 2.51 4.55
C PHE A 79 18.59 1.92 5.47
N GLU A 80 19.64 2.68 5.79
CA GLU A 80 20.64 2.23 6.74
C GLU A 80 20.05 2.13 8.16
N LYS A 81 19.21 3.10 8.54
CA LYS A 81 18.46 3.05 9.80
C LYS A 81 17.53 1.84 9.83
N MET A 82 16.79 1.55 8.74
CA MET A 82 15.95 0.36 8.63
C MET A 82 16.75 -0.93 8.84
N VAL A 83 17.93 -1.04 8.21
CA VAL A 83 18.81 -2.21 8.33
C VAL A 83 19.38 -2.34 9.74
N ARG A 84 19.78 -1.22 10.40
CA ARG A 84 20.23 -1.21 11.80
C ARG A 84 19.11 -1.68 12.73
N GLN A 85 17.93 -1.08 12.63
CA GLN A 85 16.76 -1.44 13.45
C GLN A 85 16.36 -2.91 13.26
N LEU A 86 16.39 -3.43 12.01
CA LEU A 86 16.12 -4.85 11.76
C LEU A 86 17.11 -5.77 12.44
N ARG A 87 18.40 -5.41 12.45
CA ARG A 87 19.43 -6.17 13.19
C ARG A 87 19.16 -6.14 14.69
N GLU A 88 18.74 -5.00 15.24
CA GLU A 88 18.37 -4.84 16.64
C GLU A 88 17.14 -5.68 16.99
N SER A 89 16.09 -5.66 16.15
CA SER A 89 14.88 -6.48 16.33
C SER A 89 15.21 -7.98 16.38
N ILE A 90 16.07 -8.45 15.49
CA ILE A 90 16.54 -9.85 15.46
C ILE A 90 17.33 -10.16 16.75
N GLY A 91 18.20 -9.24 17.18
CA GLY A 91 19.00 -9.40 18.41
C GLY A 91 18.17 -9.40 19.69
N LEU A 92 17.04 -8.71 19.72
CA LEU A 92 16.06 -8.70 20.80
C LEU A 92 15.24 -10.00 20.87
N GLY A 93 15.24 -10.80 19.81
CA GLY A 93 14.53 -12.06 19.76
C GLY A 93 13.01 -11.90 19.79
N VAL A 94 12.46 -10.92 19.05
CA VAL A 94 11.01 -10.82 18.84
C VAL A 94 10.50 -12.02 18.06
N ASP A 95 9.22 -12.38 18.22
CA ASP A 95 8.64 -13.54 17.53
C ASP A 95 8.35 -13.26 16.04
N ALA A 96 8.06 -12.00 15.70
CA ALA A 96 7.62 -11.64 14.39
C ALA A 96 8.06 -10.21 13.97
N ILE A 97 8.28 -10.01 12.66
CA ILE A 97 8.69 -8.72 12.11
C ILE A 97 7.91 -8.42 10.82
N ALA A 98 7.25 -7.25 10.77
CA ALA A 98 6.70 -6.67 9.55
C ALA A 98 7.66 -5.61 9.04
N MET A 99 8.33 -5.86 7.90
CA MET A 99 9.44 -5.05 7.39
C MET A 99 9.11 -4.35 6.08
N MET A 100 9.44 -3.04 5.98
CA MET A 100 9.50 -2.36 4.69
C MET A 100 10.59 -2.94 3.81
N GLY A 101 10.29 -3.25 2.54
CA GLY A 101 11.28 -3.84 1.65
C GLY A 101 12.26 -2.85 0.99
N HIS A 102 12.22 -1.56 1.36
CA HIS A 102 13.03 -0.48 0.76
C HIS A 102 14.53 -0.71 0.73
N PRO A 103 15.18 -1.33 1.74
CA PRO A 103 16.60 -1.62 1.66
C PRO A 103 16.97 -2.58 0.52
N GLY A 104 15.98 -3.24 -0.08
CA GLY A 104 16.18 -4.15 -1.22
C GLY A 104 16.69 -5.53 -0.83
N ASP A 105 16.67 -6.43 -1.81
CA ASP A 105 17.04 -7.84 -1.60
C ASP A 105 18.44 -8.04 -1.03
N ASP A 106 19.42 -7.31 -1.54
CA ASP A 106 20.83 -7.54 -1.18
C ASP A 106 21.11 -7.16 0.29
N ALA A 107 20.56 -6.05 0.77
CA ALA A 107 20.73 -5.61 2.14
C ALA A 107 19.92 -6.47 3.13
N LEU A 108 18.73 -6.91 2.73
CA LEU A 108 17.83 -7.71 3.58
C LEU A 108 18.20 -9.19 3.63
N MET A 109 18.82 -9.75 2.58
CA MET A 109 19.13 -11.18 2.47
C MET A 109 19.90 -11.77 3.67
N PRO A 110 21.02 -11.15 4.16
CA PRO A 110 21.75 -11.67 5.30
C PRO A 110 20.95 -11.61 6.60
N LEU A 111 20.11 -10.58 6.78
CA LEU A 111 19.27 -10.41 7.98
C LEU A 111 18.07 -11.35 7.98
N ALA A 112 17.42 -11.53 6.83
CA ALA A 112 16.35 -12.51 6.69
C ALA A 112 16.84 -13.95 6.97
N LYS A 113 18.10 -14.27 6.57
CA LYS A 113 18.73 -15.54 6.94
C LYS A 113 18.90 -15.68 8.46
N GLN A 114 19.30 -14.61 9.15
CA GLN A 114 19.44 -14.61 10.62
C GLN A 114 18.08 -14.75 11.29
N ALA A 115 17.07 -13.99 10.84
CA ALA A 115 15.70 -14.08 11.34
C ALA A 115 15.13 -15.49 11.19
N ALA A 116 15.29 -16.10 10.01
CA ALA A 116 14.83 -17.46 9.75
C ALA A 116 15.55 -18.50 10.64
N ALA A 117 16.87 -18.33 10.85
CA ALA A 117 17.63 -19.21 11.75
C ALA A 117 17.22 -19.07 13.21
N ALA A 118 16.71 -17.88 13.64
CA ALA A 118 16.18 -17.63 14.96
C ALA A 118 14.69 -18.01 15.11
N GLY A 119 14.03 -18.48 14.03
CA GLY A 119 12.61 -18.82 14.06
C GLY A 119 11.68 -17.61 14.00
N ILE A 120 12.19 -16.41 13.69
CA ILE A 120 11.41 -15.17 13.62
C ILE A 120 10.57 -15.18 12.32
N ILE A 121 9.27 -14.96 12.47
CA ILE A 121 8.34 -14.89 11.36
C ILE A 121 8.45 -13.50 10.71
N MET A 122 8.63 -13.46 9.37
CA MET A 122 8.72 -12.19 8.65
C MET A 122 7.59 -12.03 7.64
N THR A 123 7.12 -10.80 7.49
CA THR A 123 6.30 -10.33 6.36
C THR A 123 6.86 -9.01 5.85
N TYR A 124 6.48 -8.63 4.64
CA TYR A 124 7.01 -7.44 3.98
C TYR A 124 5.88 -6.56 3.44
N GLN A 125 6.09 -5.26 3.45
CA GLN A 125 5.12 -4.31 2.91
C GLN A 125 5.79 -3.22 2.07
N ASN A 126 5.00 -2.57 1.26
CA ASN A 126 5.27 -1.44 0.36
C ASN A 126 6.23 -1.73 -0.80
N VAL A 127 7.44 -2.22 -0.55
CA VAL A 127 8.40 -2.70 -1.57
C VAL A 127 8.61 -4.20 -1.38
N ASP A 128 8.53 -4.97 -2.47
CA ASP A 128 8.67 -6.43 -2.44
C ASP A 128 10.15 -6.85 -2.56
N PRO A 129 10.78 -7.41 -1.49
CA PRO A 129 12.08 -8.05 -1.60
C PRO A 129 11.90 -9.48 -2.13
N GLY A 130 11.57 -9.61 -3.41
CA GLY A 130 11.14 -10.87 -4.02
C GLY A 130 12.12 -12.02 -3.92
N LYS A 131 13.45 -11.76 -3.98
CA LYS A 131 14.48 -12.79 -3.83
C LYS A 131 14.60 -13.28 -2.38
N VAL A 132 14.45 -12.37 -1.41
CA VAL A 132 14.42 -12.71 0.03
C VAL A 132 13.23 -13.60 0.32
N ARG A 133 12.05 -13.20 -0.12
CA ARG A 133 10.79 -13.96 0.07
C ARG A 133 10.81 -15.32 -0.62
N ALA A 134 11.36 -15.40 -1.82
CA ALA A 134 11.52 -16.68 -2.53
C ALA A 134 12.41 -17.66 -1.77
N LYS A 135 13.37 -17.15 -0.99
CA LYS A 135 14.36 -17.99 -0.29
C LYS A 135 13.96 -18.32 1.15
N PHE A 136 13.38 -17.38 1.87
CA PHE A 136 13.08 -17.51 3.31
C PHE A 136 11.58 -17.47 3.64
N GLY A 137 10.74 -17.31 2.63
CA GLY A 137 9.30 -17.16 2.84
C GLY A 137 8.89 -15.76 3.27
N GLY A 138 7.71 -15.67 3.85
CA GLY A 138 7.07 -14.41 4.24
C GLY A 138 6.04 -13.92 3.23
N GLY A 139 5.05 -13.17 3.73
CA GLY A 139 4.03 -12.53 2.91
C GLY A 139 4.50 -11.19 2.33
N TYR A 140 3.72 -10.68 1.38
CA TYR A 140 3.87 -9.32 0.89
C TYR A 140 2.52 -8.63 0.80
N VAL A 141 2.44 -7.44 1.38
CA VAL A 141 1.27 -6.57 1.29
C VAL A 141 1.73 -5.22 0.73
N GLY A 142 1.39 -4.96 -0.51
CA GLY A 142 1.82 -3.73 -1.20
C GLY A 142 1.41 -3.75 -2.66
N ALA A 143 1.65 -2.64 -3.35
CA ALA A 143 1.40 -2.54 -4.77
C ALA A 143 2.50 -3.26 -5.58
N ASN A 144 2.14 -3.82 -6.73
CA ASN A 144 3.13 -4.13 -7.76
C ASN A 144 3.57 -2.81 -8.40
N LEU A 145 4.69 -2.28 -7.94
CA LEU A 145 5.12 -0.90 -8.24
C LEU A 145 5.22 -0.62 -9.74
N ALA A 146 5.92 -1.46 -10.50
CA ALA A 146 6.09 -1.25 -11.93
C ALA A 146 4.73 -1.28 -12.67
N THR A 147 3.85 -2.21 -12.32
CA THR A 147 2.52 -2.33 -12.92
C THR A 147 1.65 -1.12 -12.55
N GLN A 148 1.71 -0.67 -11.30
CA GLN A 148 0.96 0.48 -10.81
C GLN A 148 1.35 1.77 -11.53
N GLY A 149 2.65 2.04 -11.70
CA GLY A 149 3.12 3.21 -12.43
C GLY A 149 2.72 3.20 -13.90
N ARG A 150 2.88 2.05 -14.56
CA ARG A 150 2.41 1.87 -15.95
C ARG A 150 0.91 2.10 -16.09
N ALA A 151 0.11 1.61 -15.13
CA ALA A 151 -1.34 1.78 -15.13
C ALA A 151 -1.73 3.26 -14.94
N LEU A 152 -1.07 3.99 -14.03
CA LEU A 152 -1.31 5.41 -13.82
C LEU A 152 -1.07 6.22 -15.10
N ALA A 153 0.06 6.01 -15.79
CA ALA A 153 0.37 6.74 -17.01
C ALA A 153 -0.60 6.42 -18.15
N LYS A 154 -0.96 5.13 -18.34
CA LYS A 154 -1.98 4.74 -19.33
C LYS A 154 -3.32 5.39 -19.04
N GLU A 155 -3.73 5.43 -17.80
CA GLU A 155 -4.99 6.06 -17.41
C GLU A 155 -4.95 7.58 -17.61
N ALA A 156 -3.82 8.24 -17.30
CA ALA A 156 -3.64 9.66 -17.56
C ALA A 156 -3.72 9.98 -19.07
N ILE A 157 -3.04 9.19 -19.91
CA ILE A 157 -3.11 9.33 -21.37
C ILE A 157 -4.56 9.23 -21.85
N ARG A 158 -5.28 8.22 -21.36
CA ARG A 158 -6.68 7.96 -21.75
C ARG A 158 -7.63 9.07 -21.27
N GLN A 159 -7.53 9.48 -19.98
CA GLN A 159 -8.49 10.43 -19.40
C GLN A 159 -8.29 11.86 -19.89
N PHE A 160 -7.03 12.26 -20.08
CA PHE A 160 -6.69 13.64 -20.39
C PHE A 160 -6.28 13.83 -21.85
N ASP A 161 -6.44 12.79 -22.68
CA ASP A 161 -6.17 12.83 -24.12
C ASP A 161 -4.76 13.33 -24.46
N LEU A 162 -3.75 12.90 -23.65
CA LEU A 162 -2.35 13.26 -23.86
C LEU A 162 -1.86 12.71 -25.22
N LYS A 163 -1.04 13.48 -25.91
CA LYS A 163 -0.62 13.20 -27.29
C LYS A 163 0.87 12.90 -27.38
N SER A 164 1.25 12.21 -28.45
CA SER A 164 2.65 12.16 -28.87
C SER A 164 3.18 13.59 -29.09
N GLY A 165 4.38 13.86 -28.55
CA GLY A 165 4.98 15.19 -28.55
C GLY A 165 4.67 16.03 -27.32
N ASP A 166 3.68 15.68 -26.49
CA ASP A 166 3.47 16.31 -25.20
C ASP A 166 4.66 16.07 -24.26
N HIS A 167 4.80 16.92 -23.25
CA HIS A 167 5.88 16.80 -22.28
C HIS A 167 5.35 16.48 -20.87
N ALA A 168 6.04 15.56 -20.18
CA ALA A 168 5.80 15.18 -18.81
C ALA A 168 7.01 15.48 -17.91
N ILE A 169 6.78 15.84 -16.65
CA ILE A 169 7.79 15.84 -15.58
C ILE A 169 7.45 14.69 -14.65
N VAL A 170 8.40 13.80 -14.39
CA VAL A 170 8.24 12.66 -13.49
C VAL A 170 9.27 12.75 -12.37
N MET A 171 8.79 12.80 -11.11
CA MET A 171 9.68 12.72 -9.95
C MET A 171 9.99 11.25 -9.66
N VAL A 172 11.28 10.88 -9.72
CA VAL A 172 11.77 9.52 -9.52
C VAL A 172 12.76 9.52 -8.35
N PRO A 173 12.63 8.64 -7.35
CA PRO A 173 13.64 8.49 -6.29
C PRO A 173 14.88 7.77 -6.86
N VAL A 174 15.78 8.53 -7.49
CA VAL A 174 16.91 7.99 -8.27
C VAL A 174 17.87 7.15 -7.42
N GLY A 175 18.01 7.44 -6.12
CA GLY A 175 18.84 6.68 -5.18
C GLY A 175 18.24 5.36 -4.70
N ASP A 176 16.95 5.11 -4.96
CA ASP A 176 16.20 3.93 -4.50
C ASP A 176 15.66 3.13 -5.68
N TYR A 177 16.50 2.31 -6.28
CA TYR A 177 16.11 1.49 -7.43
C TYR A 177 14.92 0.57 -7.15
N ALA A 178 14.82 0.02 -5.94
CA ALA A 178 13.72 -0.89 -5.58
C ALA A 178 12.37 -0.15 -5.57
N ARG A 179 12.37 1.10 -5.11
CA ARG A 179 11.18 1.95 -4.99
C ARG A 179 10.86 2.69 -6.31
N ALA A 180 11.89 3.08 -7.06
CA ALA A 180 11.78 3.86 -8.31
C ALA A 180 11.01 3.15 -9.43
N GLN A 181 10.83 1.84 -9.34
CA GLN A 181 10.13 1.03 -10.37
C GLN A 181 8.73 1.57 -10.71
N ARG A 182 8.07 2.23 -9.76
CA ARG A 182 6.71 2.78 -9.95
C ARG A 182 6.76 4.00 -10.87
N GLU A 183 7.59 4.95 -10.57
CA GLU A 183 7.75 6.18 -11.33
C GLU A 183 8.40 5.91 -12.69
N ASP A 184 9.38 5.00 -12.74
CA ASP A 184 9.95 4.50 -13.99
C ASP A 184 8.91 3.80 -14.87
N GLY A 185 7.99 3.06 -14.25
CA GLY A 185 6.87 2.47 -14.98
C GLY A 185 6.01 3.53 -15.67
N ALA A 186 5.73 4.64 -15.01
CA ALA A 186 4.99 5.76 -15.60
C ALA A 186 5.80 6.45 -16.69
N ARG A 187 7.09 6.75 -16.44
CA ARG A 187 8.00 7.33 -17.43
C ARG A 187 8.06 6.53 -18.72
N ILE A 188 8.27 5.22 -18.61
CA ILE A 188 8.35 4.31 -19.78
C ILE A 188 7.07 4.39 -20.63
N ILE A 189 5.89 4.40 -20.00
CA ILE A 189 4.63 4.47 -20.76
C ILE A 189 4.46 5.82 -21.46
N PHE A 190 4.85 6.93 -20.85
CA PHE A 190 4.82 8.24 -21.53
C PHE A 190 5.78 8.26 -22.72
N GLU A 191 7.01 7.75 -22.57
CA GLU A 191 8.00 7.64 -23.64
C GLU A 191 7.52 6.71 -24.78
N GLU A 192 6.94 5.54 -24.44
CA GLU A 192 6.33 4.62 -25.42
C GLU A 192 5.16 5.25 -26.17
N HIS A 193 4.44 6.18 -25.55
CA HIS A 193 3.37 6.96 -26.19
C HIS A 193 3.91 8.09 -27.09
N GLY A 194 5.22 8.32 -27.10
CA GLY A 194 5.89 9.36 -27.90
C GLY A 194 5.94 10.72 -27.20
N MET A 195 5.70 10.78 -25.89
CA MET A 195 5.91 11.99 -25.09
C MET A 195 7.40 12.16 -24.74
N THR A 196 7.80 13.39 -24.47
CA THR A 196 9.11 13.68 -23.87
C THR A 196 8.99 13.74 -22.37
N VAL A 197 10.01 13.24 -21.64
CA VAL A 197 9.99 13.19 -20.18
C VAL A 197 11.23 13.84 -19.58
N THR A 198 11.01 14.76 -18.64
CA THR A 198 12.04 15.27 -17.73
C THR A 198 11.92 14.55 -16.39
N VAL A 199 13.01 13.94 -15.94
CA VAL A 199 13.10 13.32 -14.61
C VAL A 199 13.58 14.36 -13.61
N VAL A 200 12.90 14.42 -12.47
CA VAL A 200 13.27 15.17 -11.27
C VAL A 200 13.60 14.18 -10.17
N ASP A 201 14.70 14.37 -9.46
CA ASP A 201 15.06 13.46 -8.36
C ASP A 201 14.13 13.64 -7.16
N GLY A 202 13.62 12.53 -6.66
CA GLY A 202 12.75 12.44 -5.49
C GLY A 202 13.55 12.11 -4.23
N GLU A 203 14.25 13.09 -3.67
CA GLU A 203 15.05 12.92 -2.46
C GLU A 203 14.21 12.53 -1.24
N THR A 204 14.78 11.73 -0.35
CA THR A 204 14.07 11.18 0.84
C THR A 204 13.66 12.27 1.84
N ASN A 205 14.37 13.39 1.91
CA ASN A 205 14.06 14.54 2.77
C ASN A 205 12.75 15.24 2.39
N TYR A 206 12.26 15.06 1.15
CA TYR A 206 10.97 15.62 0.72
C TYR A 206 9.77 15.04 1.45
N ALA A 207 9.90 13.86 2.02
CA ALA A 207 8.85 13.29 2.87
C ALA A 207 8.72 14.02 4.20
N SER A 208 9.83 14.55 4.73
CA SER A 208 9.85 15.33 6.00
C SER A 208 9.51 16.81 5.77
N ASP A 209 9.91 17.38 4.63
CA ASP A 209 9.55 18.75 4.22
C ASP A 209 9.19 18.82 2.72
N PRO A 210 7.93 18.55 2.38
CA PRO A 210 7.47 18.56 0.98
C PRO A 210 7.60 19.93 0.29
N ASN A 211 7.67 21.03 1.06
CA ASN A 211 7.81 22.38 0.47
C ASN A 211 9.14 22.56 -0.28
N LEU A 212 10.16 21.77 0.05
CA LEU A 212 11.43 21.75 -0.69
C LEU A 212 11.24 21.37 -2.17
N THR A 213 10.17 20.69 -2.52
CA THR A 213 9.86 20.31 -3.92
C THR A 213 9.30 21.45 -4.75
N ILE A 214 8.74 22.49 -4.12
CA ILE A 214 8.15 23.64 -4.83
C ILE A 214 9.17 24.32 -5.76
N PRO A 215 10.36 24.76 -5.29
CA PRO A 215 11.36 25.35 -6.19
C PRO A 215 11.92 24.34 -7.21
N VAL A 216 11.98 23.05 -6.88
CA VAL A 216 12.49 22.00 -7.78
C VAL A 216 11.55 21.84 -8.98
N PHE A 217 10.25 21.67 -8.75
CA PHE A 217 9.26 21.62 -9.82
C PHE A 217 9.14 22.95 -10.57
N GLY A 218 9.24 24.08 -9.85
CA GLY A 218 9.24 25.40 -10.47
C GLY A 218 10.38 25.56 -11.49
N ALA A 219 11.60 25.13 -11.14
CA ALA A 219 12.75 25.14 -12.04
C ALA A 219 12.53 24.20 -13.25
N ALA A 220 12.02 23.00 -13.02
CA ALA A 220 11.74 22.02 -14.08
C ALA A 220 10.66 22.54 -15.06
N LEU A 221 9.60 23.16 -14.56
CA LEU A 221 8.53 23.75 -15.37
C LEU A 221 9.02 24.94 -16.19
N ASN A 222 9.85 25.82 -15.60
CA ASN A 222 10.45 26.95 -16.31
C ASN A 222 11.40 26.49 -17.43
N ALA A 223 12.14 25.41 -17.22
CA ALA A 223 13.02 24.82 -18.22
C ALA A 223 12.26 24.11 -19.34
N ASN A 224 11.02 23.67 -19.09
CA ASN A 224 10.19 22.92 -20.02
C ASN A 224 8.81 23.59 -20.20
N PRO A 225 8.74 24.77 -20.84
CA PRO A 225 7.48 25.46 -21.08
C PRO A 225 6.58 24.60 -21.98
N GLY A 226 5.33 24.43 -21.60
CA GLY A 226 4.38 23.55 -22.32
C GLY A 226 4.28 22.14 -21.74
N THR A 227 4.91 21.87 -20.60
CA THR A 227 4.65 20.63 -19.81
C THR A 227 3.14 20.45 -19.62
N LYS A 228 2.64 19.25 -19.92
CA LYS A 228 1.22 18.89 -19.78
C LYS A 228 0.90 18.21 -18.47
N VAL A 229 1.81 17.38 -17.97
CA VAL A 229 1.57 16.58 -16.77
C VAL A 229 2.80 16.49 -15.87
N ILE A 230 2.55 16.53 -14.56
CA ILE A 230 3.52 16.25 -13.49
C ILE A 230 3.10 14.96 -12.80
N VAL A 231 4.05 14.06 -12.58
CA VAL A 231 3.88 12.85 -11.77
C VAL A 231 4.64 13.00 -10.47
N HIS A 232 3.91 13.01 -9.36
CA HIS A 232 4.45 13.02 -8.01
C HIS A 232 4.76 11.59 -7.55
N ASN A 233 5.84 11.42 -6.77
CA ASN A 233 6.27 10.10 -6.32
C ASN A 233 5.54 9.56 -5.06
N GLY A 234 4.60 10.32 -4.50
CA GLY A 234 3.81 9.89 -3.34
C GLY A 234 3.02 11.01 -2.70
N SER A 235 2.24 10.67 -1.67
CA SER A 235 1.35 11.62 -0.99
C SER A 235 2.09 12.80 -0.36
N ASP A 236 3.26 12.55 0.23
CA ASP A 236 3.99 13.61 0.93
C ASP A 236 4.27 14.78 -0.03
N VAL A 237 4.80 14.51 -1.23
CA VAL A 237 5.07 15.53 -2.26
C VAL A 237 3.77 16.05 -2.89
N MET A 238 2.80 15.19 -3.17
CA MET A 238 1.55 15.60 -3.80
C MET A 238 0.69 16.49 -2.89
N ASN A 239 0.89 16.45 -1.57
CA ASN A 239 0.23 17.33 -0.60
C ASN A 239 0.49 18.83 -0.87
N VAL A 240 1.58 19.19 -1.53
CA VAL A 240 1.93 20.57 -1.88
C VAL A 240 1.69 20.89 -3.36
N ALA A 241 0.91 20.09 -4.08
CA ALA A 241 0.62 20.27 -5.52
C ALA A 241 0.04 21.64 -5.85
N GLU A 242 -0.84 22.20 -5.00
CA GLU A 242 -1.35 23.57 -5.14
C GLU A 242 -0.23 24.61 -5.09
N GLY A 243 0.70 24.43 -4.14
CA GLY A 243 1.88 25.30 -4.00
C GLY A 243 2.80 25.26 -5.20
N ILE A 244 3.06 24.06 -5.73
CA ILE A 244 3.87 23.84 -6.94
C ILE A 244 3.26 24.55 -8.15
N ALA A 245 1.97 24.35 -8.41
CA ALA A 245 1.27 25.01 -9.52
C ALA A 245 1.34 26.54 -9.41
N LYS A 246 0.97 27.09 -8.26
CA LYS A 246 0.95 28.54 -8.01
C LYS A 246 2.32 29.17 -8.12
N ALA A 247 3.36 28.54 -7.60
CA ALA A 247 4.73 29.04 -7.67
C ALA A 247 5.26 29.10 -9.12
N ALA A 248 4.75 28.24 -9.99
CA ALA A 248 5.07 28.24 -11.42
C ALA A 248 4.09 29.08 -12.27
N GLY A 249 3.14 29.78 -11.64
CA GLY A 249 2.19 30.67 -12.32
C GLY A 249 0.96 29.98 -12.90
N TYR A 250 0.69 28.73 -12.53
CA TYR A 250 -0.48 27.98 -12.99
C TYR A 250 -1.66 28.12 -12.02
N GLY A 251 -2.83 28.36 -12.58
CA GLY A 251 -4.12 28.31 -11.90
C GLY A 251 -4.72 26.90 -11.87
N PRO A 252 -5.96 26.76 -11.32
CA PRO A 252 -6.68 25.50 -11.32
C PRO A 252 -6.87 24.93 -12.74
N ASN A 253 -6.61 23.64 -12.90
CA ASN A 253 -6.74 22.89 -14.17
C ASN A 253 -5.87 23.37 -15.34
N GLU A 254 -4.86 24.22 -15.10
CA GLU A 254 -3.95 24.68 -16.15
C GLU A 254 -2.77 23.74 -16.39
N ILE A 255 -2.42 22.91 -15.41
CA ILE A 255 -1.44 21.83 -15.53
C ILE A 255 -1.96 20.58 -14.83
N LEU A 256 -1.81 19.43 -15.46
CA LEU A 256 -2.21 18.16 -14.87
C LEU A 256 -1.20 17.74 -13.80
N GLN A 257 -1.66 17.47 -12.58
CA GLN A 257 -0.86 16.87 -11.54
C GLN A 257 -1.48 15.55 -11.13
N ILE A 258 -0.70 14.50 -11.24
CA ILE A 258 -1.10 13.12 -10.95
C ILE A 258 -0.05 12.45 -10.05
N GLY A 259 -0.39 11.33 -9.43
CA GLY A 259 0.57 10.64 -8.58
C GLY A 259 -0.01 9.43 -7.87
N PHE A 260 0.39 9.26 -6.64
CA PHE A 260 0.06 8.07 -5.85
C PHE A 260 -0.45 8.48 -4.47
N ASP A 261 -1.26 7.59 -3.90
CA ASP A 261 -1.89 7.71 -2.59
C ASP A 261 -3.00 8.75 -2.47
N THR A 262 -3.53 8.85 -1.28
CA THR A 262 -4.57 9.80 -0.87
C THR A 262 -4.16 10.48 0.44
N SER A 263 -4.74 11.64 0.70
CA SER A 263 -4.62 12.35 1.98
C SER A 263 -5.69 13.44 2.04
N PRO A 264 -5.95 14.06 3.20
CA PRO A 264 -6.83 15.22 3.30
C PRO A 264 -6.41 16.38 2.37
N GLN A 265 -5.09 16.62 2.25
CA GLN A 265 -4.53 17.67 1.40
C GLN A 265 -4.74 17.37 -0.08
N ILE A 266 -4.52 16.12 -0.52
CA ILE A 266 -4.77 15.67 -1.89
C ILE A 266 -6.26 15.79 -2.21
N MET A 267 -7.17 15.41 -1.29
CA MET A 267 -8.61 15.55 -1.50
C MET A 267 -9.01 17.03 -1.63
N SER A 268 -8.42 17.91 -0.83
CA SER A 268 -8.61 19.37 -0.97
C SER A 268 -8.06 19.90 -2.32
N ALA A 269 -6.94 19.36 -2.79
CA ALA A 269 -6.36 19.74 -4.06
C ALA A 269 -7.21 19.26 -5.27
N PHE A 270 -7.89 18.12 -5.18
CA PHE A 270 -8.93 17.72 -6.14
C PHE A 270 -10.08 18.72 -6.19
N GLU A 271 -10.61 19.13 -5.04
CA GLU A 271 -11.70 20.11 -4.97
C GLU A 271 -11.35 21.44 -5.64
N LYS A 272 -10.08 21.85 -5.52
CA LYS A 272 -9.56 23.11 -6.04
C LYS A 272 -9.03 23.01 -7.49
N GLY A 273 -8.99 21.83 -8.09
CA GLY A 273 -8.49 21.62 -9.44
C GLY A 273 -6.97 21.64 -9.58
N TYR A 274 -6.23 21.24 -8.53
CA TYR A 274 -4.76 21.14 -8.56
C TYR A 274 -4.24 19.69 -8.58
N VAL A 275 -5.08 18.70 -8.30
CA VAL A 275 -4.79 17.28 -8.51
C VAL A 275 -5.91 16.67 -9.37
N HIS A 276 -5.57 15.76 -10.27
CA HIS A 276 -6.49 15.29 -11.30
C HIS A 276 -6.66 13.76 -11.31
N LEU A 277 -5.63 13.02 -10.90
CA LEU A 277 -5.63 11.56 -10.86
C LEU A 277 -4.59 11.06 -9.84
N THR A 278 -4.97 10.09 -9.04
CA THR A 278 -4.03 9.35 -8.20
C THR A 278 -4.30 7.86 -8.25
N SER A 279 -3.24 7.05 -8.18
CA SER A 279 -3.34 5.62 -7.95
C SER A 279 -3.19 5.36 -6.45
N ASP A 280 -4.28 4.95 -5.82
CA ASP A 280 -4.31 4.66 -4.39
C ASP A 280 -3.76 3.25 -4.14
N GLN A 281 -2.66 3.14 -3.41
CA GLN A 281 -2.07 1.88 -3.01
C GLN A 281 -2.56 1.37 -1.64
N GLN A 282 -3.56 1.99 -1.07
CA GLN A 282 -4.23 1.58 0.17
C GLN A 282 -3.25 1.40 1.36
N PRO A 283 -2.56 2.46 1.79
CA PRO A 283 -1.52 2.37 2.82
C PRO A 283 -2.04 1.84 4.16
N PHE A 284 -3.30 2.08 4.53
CA PHE A 284 -3.91 1.50 5.72
C PHE A 284 -3.86 -0.04 5.70
N LEU A 285 -4.16 -0.67 4.55
CA LEU A 285 -4.07 -2.13 4.41
C LEU A 285 -2.63 -2.64 4.47
N GLN A 286 -1.66 -1.83 4.03
CA GLN A 286 -0.23 -2.16 4.16
C GLN A 286 0.26 -2.11 5.60
N GLY A 287 -0.51 -1.51 6.50
CA GLY A 287 -0.32 -1.59 7.95
C GLY A 287 -1.09 -2.74 8.58
N TYR A 288 -2.37 -2.82 8.29
CA TYR A 288 -3.30 -3.74 8.93
C TYR A 288 -2.99 -5.21 8.61
N LEU A 289 -2.88 -5.54 7.33
CA LEU A 289 -2.74 -6.94 6.90
C LEU A 289 -1.40 -7.60 7.28
N PRO A 290 -0.23 -6.92 7.32
CA PRO A 290 0.99 -7.53 7.81
C PRO A 290 0.90 -7.97 9.28
N VAL A 291 0.34 -7.16 10.17
CA VAL A 291 0.12 -7.53 11.59
C VAL A 291 -0.80 -8.75 11.67
N LEU A 292 -1.93 -8.72 10.96
CA LEU A 292 -2.85 -9.85 10.90
C LEU A 292 -2.17 -11.12 10.35
N SER A 293 -1.35 -10.98 9.30
CA SER A 293 -0.58 -12.09 8.70
C SER A 293 0.37 -12.73 9.70
N LEU A 294 1.13 -11.91 10.46
CA LEU A 294 2.05 -12.40 11.48
C LEU A 294 1.31 -13.15 12.58
N CYS A 295 0.20 -12.59 13.08
CA CYS A 295 -0.63 -13.23 14.08
C CYS A 295 -1.19 -14.58 13.60
N GLN A 296 -1.75 -14.62 12.39
CA GLN A 296 -2.30 -15.87 11.83
C GLN A 296 -1.22 -16.93 11.63
N THR A 297 -0.04 -16.53 11.17
CA THR A 297 1.06 -17.47 10.98
C THR A 297 1.57 -17.99 12.31
N ALA A 298 1.75 -17.11 13.32
CA ALA A 298 2.27 -17.49 14.63
C ALA A 298 1.30 -18.37 15.43
N VAL A 299 0.03 -18.00 15.47
CA VAL A 299 -0.96 -18.63 16.35
C VAL A 299 -1.70 -19.78 15.67
N LEU A 300 -2.04 -19.63 14.38
CA LEU A 300 -2.86 -20.60 13.66
C LEU A 300 -2.05 -21.50 12.71
N GLY A 301 -0.76 -21.22 12.51
CA GLY A 301 0.10 -21.96 11.58
C GLY A 301 -0.32 -21.82 10.11
N THR A 302 -1.04 -20.76 9.76
CA THR A 302 -1.47 -20.52 8.36
C THR A 302 -0.34 -19.95 7.53
N GLY A 303 -0.47 -20.04 6.20
CA GLY A 303 0.43 -19.35 5.27
C GLY A 303 0.29 -17.84 5.39
N ALA A 304 1.39 -17.12 5.11
CA ALA A 304 1.42 -15.66 5.14
C ALA A 304 0.50 -15.03 4.08
N ILE A 305 -0.09 -13.87 4.42
CA ILE A 305 -0.94 -13.11 3.50
C ILE A 305 -0.09 -12.49 2.39
N ASN A 306 -0.58 -12.61 1.14
CA ASN A 306 -0.07 -11.90 -0.01
C ASN A 306 -1.21 -11.10 -0.63
N GLN A 307 -1.06 -9.76 -0.68
CA GLN A 307 -2.10 -8.88 -1.17
C GLN A 307 -1.50 -7.77 -2.03
N ASP A 308 -1.92 -7.71 -3.31
CA ASP A 308 -1.70 -6.52 -4.13
C ASP A 308 -2.70 -5.44 -3.72
N THR A 309 -2.20 -4.31 -3.22
CA THR A 309 -3.01 -3.18 -2.77
C THR A 309 -3.09 -2.05 -3.82
N GLY A 310 -2.41 -2.17 -4.96
CA GLY A 310 -2.23 -1.11 -5.95
C GLY A 310 -3.33 -0.95 -7.00
N ALA A 311 -4.57 -1.38 -6.74
CA ALA A 311 -5.57 -1.61 -7.80
C ALA A 311 -6.56 -0.46 -8.05
N GLY A 312 -6.50 0.69 -7.37
CA GLY A 312 -7.52 1.73 -7.44
C GLY A 312 -7.05 3.05 -8.03
N PHE A 313 -7.92 3.71 -8.81
CA PHE A 313 -7.75 5.11 -9.20
C PHE A 313 -8.75 6.00 -8.47
N VAL A 314 -8.27 7.16 -8.02
CA VAL A 314 -9.07 8.26 -7.54
C VAL A 314 -8.88 9.44 -8.48
N ASP A 315 -9.98 9.96 -8.99
CA ASP A 315 -10.00 11.06 -9.96
C ASP A 315 -11.08 12.10 -9.61
N VAL A 316 -11.25 13.08 -10.46
CA VAL A 316 -12.23 14.17 -10.29
C VAL A 316 -13.69 13.69 -10.20
N ASN A 317 -13.99 12.46 -10.67
CA ASN A 317 -15.34 11.91 -10.67
C ASN A 317 -15.66 11.15 -9.38
N ASN A 318 -14.65 10.58 -8.70
CA ASN A 318 -14.86 9.68 -7.56
C ASN A 318 -14.19 10.11 -6.25
N TYR A 319 -13.30 11.14 -6.23
CA TYR A 319 -12.59 11.57 -5.01
C TYR A 319 -13.52 11.86 -3.82
N LYS A 320 -14.75 12.33 -4.08
CA LYS A 320 -15.75 12.63 -3.03
C LYS A 320 -16.13 11.39 -2.21
N SER A 321 -16.16 10.21 -2.85
CA SER A 321 -16.45 8.95 -2.15
C SER A 321 -15.30 8.47 -1.26
N VAL A 322 -14.09 8.94 -1.53
CA VAL A 322 -12.87 8.57 -0.78
C VAL A 322 -12.55 9.61 0.30
N LYS A 323 -12.97 10.87 0.10
CA LYS A 323 -12.57 12.01 0.93
C LYS A 323 -12.79 11.78 2.43
N SER A 324 -13.95 11.29 2.85
CA SER A 324 -14.22 11.05 4.28
C SER A 324 -13.30 10.00 4.90
N LEU A 325 -12.88 9.01 4.12
CA LEU A 325 -11.95 7.98 4.56
C LEU A 325 -10.51 8.51 4.60
N ALA A 326 -10.13 9.32 3.62
CA ALA A 326 -8.83 10.01 3.62
C ALA A 326 -8.72 10.99 4.80
N ASP A 327 -9.77 11.79 5.06
CA ASP A 327 -9.84 12.70 6.20
C ASP A 327 -9.78 11.97 7.56
N ALA A 328 -10.22 10.71 7.61
CA ALA A 328 -10.14 9.85 8.78
C ALA A 328 -8.83 9.06 8.90
N GLY A 329 -7.88 9.20 7.97
CA GLY A 329 -6.63 8.43 7.95
C GLY A 329 -6.80 6.93 7.66
N LEU A 330 -7.86 6.56 6.94
CA LEU A 330 -8.17 5.17 6.57
C LEU A 330 -7.87 4.87 5.08
N ARG A 331 -7.51 5.91 4.35
CA ARG A 331 -7.14 5.80 2.94
C ARG A 331 -5.99 6.73 2.62
#